data_45ce13ab48dc5c9b63ef9b992f8c98c4
#
_entry.id   45ce13ab48dc5c9b63ef9b992f8c98c4
#
_cell.length_a   1.000
_cell.length_b   1.000
_cell.length_c   1.000
_cell.angle_alpha   90.00
_cell.angle_beta   90.00
_cell.angle_gamma   90.00
#
_symmetry.space_group_name_H-M   'P 1'
#
loop_
_entity.id
_entity.type
_entity.pdbx_description
1 polymer ?
#
loop_
_entity_poly.entity_id
_entity_poly.type
_entity_poly.pdbx_seq_one_letter_code
_entity_poly.pdbx_strand_id
1 'polypeptide(L)'
;MKIRAICGKQKTIPMQKIKTALLSYGMSGKVFHAPFLDIHEGFELLGSWERSKKLIQEDYPYVKSYASLDELLSDDVDLVIVNTPVGTHYEYAKKVLLAGKHAVVEKAFTTTAAEVKELAKSAKEKACSYREAK
;
A
#
# COMPACT_ATOMS: atom_id res chain seq x y z
N MET A 1 -13.15 -8.94 3.18
CA MET A 1 -12.42 -8.74 4.21
C MET A 1 -12.76 -7.55 4.94
N LYS A 2 -12.64 -7.55 6.05
CA LYS A 2 -13.01 -6.57 6.71
C LYS A 2 -11.97 -5.95 7.26
N ILE A 3 -11.81 -4.94 7.08
CA ILE A 3 -10.79 -4.27 7.56
C ILE A 3 -11.17 -3.80 8.79
N ARG A 4 -11.48 -4.32 9.50
CA ARG A 4 -11.88 -4.01 10.60
C ARG A 4 -11.24 -3.23 11.20
N ALA A 5 -11.50 -2.79 11.51
CA ALA A 5 -11.20 -2.03 12.09
C ALA A 5 -10.19 -2.14 12.77
N ILE A 6 -9.65 -2.42 12.41
CA ILE A 6 -8.52 -2.42 12.80
C ILE A 6 -8.52 -2.34 14.14
N CYS A 7 -7.97 -2.30 14.75
CA CYS A 7 -7.86 -2.22 16.06
C CYS A 7 -9.16 -2.16 16.68
N GLY A 8 -10.01 -2.65 16.11
CA GLY A 8 -11.00 -2.53 16.84
C GLY A 8 -12.30 -2.68 16.66
N LYS A 9 -13.09 -2.06 17.01
CA LYS A 9 -14.26 -2.24 16.93
C LYS A 9 -14.94 -1.74 15.88
N GLN A 10 -15.91 -2.19 15.52
CA GLN A 10 -16.59 -1.88 14.52
C GLN A 10 -17.60 -0.97 14.86
N LYS A 11 -17.90 -0.12 14.24
CA LYS A 11 -18.83 0.76 14.45
C LYS A 11 -19.65 0.99 13.33
N THR A 12 -20.79 1.47 13.44
CA THR A 12 -21.63 1.70 12.28
C THR A 12 -21.45 3.11 11.87
N ILE A 13 -20.30 3.57 11.75
CA ILE A 13 -20.11 4.92 11.27
C ILE A 13 -19.94 4.90 9.79
N PRO A 14 -20.11 5.98 9.13
CA PRO A 14 -19.91 6.06 7.70
C PRO A 14 -18.54 5.62 7.36
N MET A 15 -18.45 4.83 6.31
CA MET A 15 -17.20 4.31 5.95
C MET A 15 -16.29 5.36 5.38
N GLN A 16 -15.10 5.41 5.85
CA GLN A 16 -14.11 6.25 5.28
C GLN A 16 -13.33 5.47 4.27
N LYS A 17 -12.95 6.09 3.19
CA LYS A 17 -12.18 5.42 2.18
C LYS A 17 -10.77 5.15 2.68
N ILE A 18 -10.22 4.03 2.26
CA ILE A 18 -8.86 3.67 2.59
C ILE A 18 -7.94 4.37 1.60
N LYS A 19 -7.14 5.29 2.08
CA LYS A 19 -6.25 6.07 1.22
C LYS A 19 -5.07 5.22 0.83
N THR A 20 -4.95 4.96 -0.44
CA THR A 20 -4.01 3.97 -0.95
C THR A 20 -3.05 4.56 -1.96
N ALA A 21 -1.80 4.18 -1.88
CA ALA A 21 -0.78 4.62 -2.82
C ALA A 21 -0.04 3.42 -3.38
N LEU A 22 0.54 3.59 -4.56
CA LEU A 22 1.25 2.52 -5.24
C LEU A 22 2.74 2.83 -5.26
N LEU A 23 3.58 1.81 -5.24
CA LEU A 23 5.02 2.00 -5.35
C LEU A 23 5.52 1.80 -6.77
N SER A 24 4.64 1.70 -7.74
CA SER A 24 5.04 1.56 -9.12
C SER A 24 3.80 1.74 -10.00
N TYR A 25 3.99 2.23 -11.17
CA TYR A 25 2.88 2.36 -12.10
C TYR A 25 3.25 1.68 -13.41
N GLY A 26 3.92 0.53 -13.32
CA GLY A 26 4.17 -0.31 -14.46
C GLY A 26 2.91 -1.10 -14.77
N MET A 27 3.06 -2.25 -15.40
CA MET A 27 1.89 -3.00 -15.86
C MET A 27 0.93 -3.31 -14.71
N SER A 28 1.43 -3.81 -13.58
CA SER A 28 0.53 -4.22 -12.53
C SER A 28 -0.21 -3.02 -11.94
N GLY A 29 0.49 -1.92 -11.75
CA GLY A 29 -0.16 -0.73 -11.21
C GLY A 29 -1.20 -0.18 -12.17
N LYS A 30 -0.86 -0.15 -13.45
CA LYS A 30 -1.75 0.43 -14.43
C LYS A 30 -2.95 -0.45 -14.73
N VAL A 31 -2.77 -1.75 -14.77
CA VAL A 31 -3.83 -2.66 -15.20
C VAL A 31 -4.60 -3.29 -14.05
N PHE A 32 -3.89 -3.66 -12.99
CA PHE A 32 -4.53 -4.43 -11.93
C PHE A 32 -4.88 -3.64 -10.68
N HIS A 33 -4.14 -2.61 -10.34
CA HIS A 33 -4.39 -1.92 -9.08
C HIS A 33 -5.09 -0.58 -9.22
N ALA A 34 -4.54 0.32 -10.02
CA ALA A 34 -5.09 1.66 -10.07
C ALA A 34 -6.56 1.72 -10.52
N PRO A 35 -6.97 0.95 -11.52
CA PRO A 35 -8.37 1.06 -11.94
C PRO A 35 -9.35 0.65 -10.84
N PHE A 36 -9.02 -0.39 -10.07
CA PHE A 36 -9.91 -0.79 -9.00
C PHE A 36 -9.91 0.21 -7.87
N LEU A 37 -8.75 0.73 -7.51
CA LEU A 37 -8.66 1.69 -6.42
C LEU A 37 -9.37 2.98 -6.78
N ASP A 38 -9.36 3.33 -8.05
CA ASP A 38 -9.97 4.58 -8.49
C ASP A 38 -11.50 4.51 -8.45
N ILE A 39 -12.07 3.37 -8.77
CA ILE A 39 -13.52 3.30 -8.87
C ILE A 39 -14.21 2.66 -7.69
N HIS A 40 -13.48 1.91 -6.86
CA HIS A 40 -14.12 1.21 -5.76
C HIS A 40 -14.43 2.20 -4.63
N GLU A 41 -15.67 2.19 -4.18
CA GLU A 41 -16.09 3.17 -3.19
C GLU A 41 -15.39 3.07 -1.86
N GLY A 42 -14.75 1.97 -1.56
CA GLY A 42 -14.03 1.80 -0.30
C GLY A 42 -12.61 2.31 -0.32
N PHE A 43 -12.10 2.71 -1.47
CA PHE A 43 -10.71 3.14 -1.60
C PHE A 43 -10.59 4.49 -2.26
N GLU A 44 -9.51 5.17 -1.94
CA GLU A 44 -9.19 6.42 -2.62
C GLU A 44 -7.76 6.28 -3.15
N LEU A 45 -7.59 6.38 -4.46
CA LEU A 45 -6.27 6.30 -5.07
C LEU A 45 -5.59 7.64 -4.86
N LEU A 46 -4.58 7.69 -3.98
CA LEU A 46 -3.90 8.94 -3.70
C LEU A 46 -2.80 9.24 -4.71
N GLY A 47 -2.10 8.24 -5.17
CA GLY A 47 -1.01 8.47 -6.12
C GLY A 47 -0.01 7.35 -6.13
N SER A 48 1.15 7.60 -6.69
CA SER A 48 2.21 6.61 -6.76
C SER A 48 3.58 7.24 -6.65
N TRP A 49 4.55 6.42 -6.27
CA TRP A 49 5.94 6.79 -6.35
C TRP A 49 6.55 5.95 -7.45
N GLU A 50 6.97 6.59 -8.52
CA GLU A 50 7.56 5.90 -9.65
C GLU A 50 9.01 6.32 -9.73
N ARG A 51 9.91 5.35 -9.74
CA ARG A 51 11.33 5.67 -9.66
C ARG A 51 11.88 6.38 -10.88
N SER A 52 11.39 6.08 -12.03
CA SER A 52 11.95 6.72 -13.23
C SER A 52 10.94 7.49 -14.05
N LYS A 53 9.77 6.94 -14.29
CA LYS A 53 8.80 7.62 -15.11
C LYS A 53 7.68 8.11 -14.23
N LYS A 54 7.03 9.15 -14.60
CA LYS A 54 5.94 9.69 -13.80
C LYS A 54 4.69 9.63 -14.63
N LEU A 55 4.17 8.46 -14.82
CA LEU A 55 3.09 8.25 -15.76
C LEU A 55 1.70 8.21 -15.15
N ILE A 56 1.58 8.04 -13.85
CA ILE A 56 0.24 7.88 -13.27
C ILE A 56 -0.68 9.07 -13.54
N GLN A 57 -0.12 10.26 -13.56
CA GLN A 57 -0.94 11.44 -13.77
C GLN A 57 -1.41 11.59 -15.21
N GLU A 58 -0.88 10.80 -16.13
CA GLU A 58 -1.40 10.82 -17.49
C GLU A 58 -2.77 10.16 -17.52
N ASP A 59 -2.99 9.16 -16.70
CA ASP A 59 -4.28 8.47 -16.66
C ASP A 59 -5.17 9.02 -15.55
N TYR A 60 -4.59 9.49 -14.46
CA TYR A 60 -5.33 10.00 -13.32
C TYR A 60 -4.76 11.37 -12.94
N PRO A 61 -5.14 12.43 -13.64
CA PRO A 61 -4.52 13.74 -13.42
C PRO A 61 -4.72 14.29 -12.01
N TYR A 62 -5.72 13.79 -11.29
CA TYR A 62 -6.04 14.32 -9.98
C TYR A 62 -5.28 13.63 -8.84
N VAL A 63 -4.45 12.63 -9.13
CA VAL A 63 -3.72 11.99 -8.06
C VAL A 63 -2.31 12.55 -7.96
N LYS A 64 -1.58 12.17 -6.90
CA LYS A 64 -0.26 12.69 -6.67
C LYS A 64 0.82 11.84 -7.31
N SER A 65 1.90 12.46 -7.70
CA SER A 65 3.09 11.77 -8.15
C SER A 65 4.15 12.11 -7.14
N TYR A 66 4.49 11.18 -6.26
CA TYR A 66 5.41 11.44 -5.16
C TYR A 66 6.85 11.46 -5.66
N ALA A 67 7.63 12.39 -5.16
CA ALA A 67 9.02 12.51 -5.59
C ALA A 67 9.90 11.45 -4.95
N SER A 68 9.54 10.94 -3.79
CA SER A 68 10.32 9.93 -3.12
C SER A 68 9.41 9.04 -2.29
N LEU A 69 9.94 7.90 -1.88
CA LEU A 69 9.19 7.00 -0.99
C LEU A 69 8.96 7.70 0.35
N ASP A 70 9.94 8.45 0.82
CA ASP A 70 9.77 9.15 2.10
C ASP A 70 8.63 10.15 2.03
N GLU A 71 8.47 10.83 0.91
CA GLU A 71 7.38 11.76 0.75
C GLU A 71 6.05 11.01 0.80
N LEU A 72 5.97 9.88 0.13
CA LEU A 72 4.75 9.09 0.13
C LEU A 72 4.42 8.60 1.54
N LEU A 73 5.44 8.13 2.26
CA LEU A 73 5.20 7.60 3.60
C LEU A 73 4.92 8.69 4.63
N SER A 74 5.23 9.92 4.31
CA SER A 74 4.92 11.03 5.20
C SER A 74 3.54 11.61 4.95
N ASP A 75 2.91 11.22 3.87
CA ASP A 75 1.59 11.73 3.55
C ASP A 75 0.53 10.93 4.30
N ASP A 76 -0.71 11.36 4.20
CA ASP A 76 -1.81 10.73 4.91
C ASP A 76 -2.29 9.52 4.12
N VAL A 77 -1.47 8.48 4.09
CA VAL A 77 -1.75 7.26 3.36
C VAL A 77 -2.01 6.15 4.36
N ASP A 78 -3.03 5.36 4.13
CA ASP A 78 -3.37 4.24 5.01
C ASP A 78 -2.77 2.93 4.54
N LEU A 79 -2.74 2.72 3.24
CA LEU A 79 -2.34 1.46 2.66
C LEU A 79 -1.40 1.69 1.49
N VAL A 80 -0.34 0.92 1.42
CA VAL A 80 0.61 1.03 0.31
C VAL A 80 0.67 -0.32 -0.38
N ILE A 81 0.51 -0.31 -1.69
CA ILE A 81 0.62 -1.52 -2.50
C ILE A 81 2.07 -1.62 -2.97
N VAL A 82 2.76 -2.67 -2.54
CA VAL A 82 4.15 -2.87 -2.91
C VAL A 82 4.15 -3.73 -4.17
N ASN A 83 4.14 -3.06 -5.31
CA ASN A 83 4.06 -3.73 -6.61
C ASN A 83 5.31 -3.49 -7.45
N THR A 84 6.46 -3.43 -6.81
CA THR A 84 7.74 -3.26 -7.44
C THR A 84 8.32 -4.64 -7.75
N PRO A 85 9.51 -4.74 -8.37
CA PRO A 85 10.09 -6.05 -8.63
C PRO A 85 10.29 -6.85 -7.37
N VAL A 86 10.16 -8.17 -7.46
CA VAL A 86 10.14 -9.03 -6.29
C VAL A 86 11.34 -8.88 -5.38
N GLY A 87 12.50 -8.60 -5.93
CA GLY A 87 13.69 -8.45 -5.10
C GLY A 87 13.65 -7.25 -4.18
N THR A 88 12.73 -6.32 -4.40
CA THR A 88 12.61 -5.13 -3.57
C THR A 88 11.44 -5.22 -2.60
N HIS A 89 10.66 -6.29 -2.65
CA HIS A 89 9.44 -6.38 -1.84
C HIS A 89 9.74 -6.29 -0.36
N TYR A 90 10.73 -7.03 0.11
CA TYR A 90 11.03 -7.04 1.54
C TYR A 90 11.42 -5.66 2.03
N GLU A 91 12.33 -5.02 1.33
CA GLU A 91 12.82 -3.73 1.76
C GLU A 91 11.72 -2.68 1.80
N TYR A 92 10.92 -2.61 0.76
CA TYR A 92 9.87 -1.60 0.70
C TYR A 92 8.73 -1.93 1.67
N ALA A 93 8.36 -3.20 1.78
CA ALA A 93 7.31 -3.55 2.72
C ALA A 93 7.73 -3.24 4.14
N LYS A 94 9.00 -3.45 4.47
CA LYS A 94 9.48 -3.15 5.80
C LYS A 94 9.41 -1.65 6.09
N LYS A 95 9.79 -0.83 5.12
CA LYS A 95 9.71 0.60 5.30
C LYS A 95 8.28 1.08 5.49
N VAL A 96 7.35 0.49 4.74
CA VAL A 96 5.94 0.84 4.87
C VAL A 96 5.43 0.49 6.26
N LEU A 97 5.73 -0.71 6.73
CA LEU A 97 5.26 -1.13 8.04
C LEU A 97 5.88 -0.31 9.16
N LEU A 98 7.16 0.01 9.05
CA LEU A 98 7.81 0.81 10.08
C LEU A 98 7.27 2.24 10.11
N ALA A 99 6.71 2.70 9.00
CA ALA A 99 6.06 4.01 8.97
C ALA A 99 4.64 3.96 9.53
N GLY A 100 4.20 2.80 9.99
CA GLY A 100 2.86 2.67 10.57
C GLY A 100 1.74 2.51 9.56
N LYS A 101 2.07 2.14 8.32
CA LYS A 101 1.07 1.98 7.28
C LYS A 101 0.83 0.51 7.02
N HIS A 102 -0.31 0.20 6.44
CA HIS A 102 -0.60 -1.18 6.04
C HIS A 102 0.05 -1.44 4.69
N ALA A 103 0.41 -2.67 4.44
CA ALA A 103 1.07 -3.03 3.18
C ALA A 103 0.38 -4.23 2.54
N VAL A 104 0.19 -4.15 1.23
CA VAL A 104 -0.21 -5.28 0.43
C VAL A 104 0.95 -5.53 -0.52
N VAL A 105 1.55 -6.71 -0.46
CA VAL A 105 2.72 -7.02 -1.26
C VAL A 105 2.33 -7.99 -2.36
N GLU A 106 2.72 -7.67 -3.58
CA GLU A 106 2.40 -8.51 -4.69
C GLU A 106 3.15 -9.82 -4.65
N LYS A 107 2.74 -10.77 -5.41
CA LYS A 107 3.43 -12.03 -5.57
C LYS A 107 4.68 -11.78 -6.38
N ALA A 108 5.71 -12.52 -6.21
CA ALA A 108 5.88 -13.39 -5.05
C ALA A 108 6.19 -12.53 -3.87
N PHE A 109 5.72 -12.98 -2.71
CA PHE A 109 5.75 -12.11 -1.54
C PHE A 109 7.16 -11.63 -1.22
N THR A 110 8.06 -12.54 -0.95
CA THR A 110 9.46 -12.20 -0.72
C THR A 110 10.32 -13.31 -1.32
N THR A 111 11.64 -13.19 -1.20
CA THR A 111 12.51 -14.20 -1.77
C THR A 111 12.92 -15.25 -0.75
N THR A 112 12.73 -15.06 0.54
CA THR A 112 13.07 -16.05 1.54
C THR A 112 12.01 -16.12 2.64
N ALA A 113 11.95 -17.26 3.33
CA ALA A 113 11.02 -17.40 4.44
C ALA A 113 11.42 -16.52 5.60
N ALA A 114 12.70 -16.27 5.79
CA ALA A 114 13.14 -15.40 6.87
C ALA A 114 12.60 -13.99 6.69
N GLU A 115 12.55 -13.50 5.46
CA GLU A 115 12.00 -12.19 5.19
C GLU A 115 10.51 -12.14 5.53
N VAL A 116 9.77 -13.19 5.23
CA VAL A 116 8.35 -13.23 5.55
C VAL A 116 8.16 -13.14 7.05
N LYS A 117 8.96 -13.89 7.81
CA LYS A 117 8.83 -13.88 9.26
C LYS A 117 9.15 -12.51 9.84
N GLU A 118 10.14 -11.85 9.28
CA GLU A 118 10.49 -10.54 9.79
C GLU A 118 9.43 -9.51 9.47
N LEU A 119 8.82 -9.58 8.29
CA LEU A 119 7.74 -8.66 7.96
C LEU A 119 6.53 -8.89 8.86
N ALA A 120 6.21 -10.14 9.15
CA ALA A 120 5.10 -10.43 10.04
C ALA A 120 5.38 -9.89 11.44
N LYS A 121 6.63 -9.97 11.89
CA LYS A 121 6.99 -9.45 13.21
C LYS A 121 6.87 -7.93 13.22
N SER A 122 7.35 -7.27 12.17
CA SER A 122 7.25 -5.82 12.09
C SER A 122 5.79 -5.36 12.07
N ALA A 123 4.95 -6.08 11.37
CA ALA A 123 3.54 -5.73 11.31
C ALA A 123 2.89 -5.88 12.68
N LYS A 124 3.25 -6.91 13.42
CA LYS A 124 2.69 -7.08 14.74
C LYS A 124 3.15 -6.01 15.71
N GLU A 125 4.40 -5.60 15.58
CA GLU A 125 4.91 -4.56 16.46
C GLU A 125 4.22 -3.23 16.20
N LYS A 126 3.69 -3.05 14.98
CA LYS A 126 2.94 -1.85 14.67
C LYS A 126 1.48 -2.25 14.66
N ALA A 127 1.03 -2.74 15.76
CA ALA A 127 -0.28 -3.34 15.89
C ALA A 127 -1.38 -2.96 14.93
N CYS A 128 -1.70 -1.75 14.81
CA CYS A 128 -2.82 -1.37 13.96
C CYS A 128 -2.51 -1.43 12.50
N SER A 129 -1.25 -1.64 12.16
CA SER A 129 -0.90 -1.74 10.77
C SER A 129 -1.03 -3.17 10.29
N TYR A 130 -1.12 -4.13 11.19
CA TYR A 130 -1.16 -5.49 10.78
C TYR A 130 -2.57 -5.94 10.65
N ARG A 131 -2.89 -6.49 9.52
CA ARG A 131 -4.21 -6.90 9.42
C ARG A 131 -4.18 -8.09 8.69
N GLU A 132 -4.46 -9.13 9.22
CA GLU A 132 -4.40 -10.22 8.50
C GLU A 132 -5.54 -10.26 7.74
N ALA A 133 -5.41 -10.44 6.61
CA ALA A 133 -6.44 -10.48 5.75
C ALA A 133 -6.96 -11.78 5.91
N LYS A 134 -7.95 -11.99 6.48
CA LYS A 134 -8.41 -13.30 6.62
C LYS A 134 -9.37 -13.65 5.60
#